data_80ab5e10d4e803afef00cf37475a4ec1
#
_entry.id   80ab5e10d4e803afef00cf37475a4ec1
#
_cell.length_a   1.000
_cell.length_b   1.000
_cell.length_c   1.000
_cell.angle_alpha   90.00
_cell.angle_beta   90.00
_cell.angle_gamma   90.00
#
_symmetry.space_group_name_H-M   'P 1'
#
loop_
_entity.id
_entity.type
_entity.pdbx_description
1 polymer ?
#
loop_
_entity_poly.entity_id
_entity_poly.type
_entity_poly.pdbx_seq_one_letter_code
_entity_poly.pdbx_strand_id
1 'polypeptide(L)'
;MSNIILDTKNVGKIKGLFYLPDYQRGYRWTSEEIKLLLDDIYESAGKPYCLQPIVVKKSNERFELIDGQQRLTTIYLICKYMEAKLGDLYEPSFKLEYETRKESANFLGNIDLSLRELNIDYYFIASAYEYIEQYFTEKTQGERREMAAYLTKLNEYFISSVNVIWYEVDSAENGIELFERLNIGKIPLTSSELVKALFLKDSVRDKMSGRQEEISLQWDMIEQELQNPSFWGFLSNIDGDQ
;
A
#
# COMPACT_ATOMS: atom_id res chain seq x y z
N MET A 1 -28.18 10.69 -9.78
CA MET A 1 -27.90 10.78 -8.32
C MET A 1 -26.55 10.12 -8.09
N SER A 2 -25.61 10.84 -7.53
CA SER A 2 -24.29 10.31 -7.21
C SER A 2 -24.43 9.20 -6.17
N ASN A 3 -23.93 8.02 -6.49
CA ASN A 3 -24.03 6.85 -5.60
C ASN A 3 -22.78 6.80 -4.70
N ILE A 4 -22.70 7.73 -3.76
CA ILE A 4 -21.62 7.78 -2.76
C ILE A 4 -22.00 6.90 -1.60
N ILE A 5 -21.10 5.97 -1.22
CA ILE A 5 -21.25 5.13 -0.04
C ILE A 5 -20.18 5.55 0.99
N LEU A 6 -20.62 5.97 2.16
CA LEU A 6 -19.77 6.20 3.31
C LEU A 6 -20.23 5.28 4.44
N ASP A 7 -19.39 4.30 4.77
CA ASP A 7 -19.71 3.28 5.76
C ASP A 7 -18.46 2.84 6.51
N THR A 8 -18.63 2.04 7.54
CA THR A 8 -17.52 1.34 8.21
C THR A 8 -17.51 -0.13 7.78
N LYS A 9 -16.33 -0.63 7.41
CA LYS A 9 -16.16 -2.00 6.96
C LYS A 9 -15.09 -2.70 7.79
N ASN A 10 -15.39 -3.86 8.36
CA ASN A 10 -14.36 -4.65 9.03
C ASN A 10 -13.23 -5.01 8.03
N VAL A 11 -12.00 -5.00 8.50
CA VAL A 11 -10.82 -5.33 7.68
C VAL A 11 -10.97 -6.72 7.06
N GLY A 12 -11.41 -7.73 7.80
CA GLY A 12 -11.64 -9.08 7.29
C GLY A 12 -12.81 -9.21 6.31
N LYS A 13 -13.60 -8.16 6.12
CA LYS A 13 -14.69 -8.10 5.11
C LYS A 13 -14.29 -7.34 3.84
N ILE A 14 -13.06 -6.81 3.78
CA ILE A 14 -12.54 -6.21 2.56
C ILE A 14 -12.30 -7.34 1.57
N LYS A 15 -12.95 -7.29 0.41
CA LYS A 15 -12.88 -8.34 -0.61
C LYS A 15 -12.78 -7.73 -2.00
N GLY A 16 -12.22 -8.53 -2.93
CA GLY A 16 -12.17 -8.20 -4.33
C GLY A 16 -10.80 -7.75 -4.81
N LEU A 17 -10.77 -7.18 -5.99
CA LEU A 17 -9.57 -6.75 -6.67
C LEU A 17 -9.44 -5.23 -6.55
N PHE A 18 -8.33 -4.78 -5.98
CA PHE A 18 -7.99 -3.36 -5.85
C PHE A 18 -6.93 -3.00 -6.87
N TYR A 19 -7.25 -2.02 -7.68
CA TYR A 19 -6.42 -1.51 -8.74
C TYR A 19 -5.79 -0.18 -8.33
N LEU A 20 -4.48 -0.12 -8.40
CA LEU A 20 -3.69 1.07 -8.06
C LEU A 20 -3.31 1.78 -9.36
N PRO A 21 -3.85 2.97 -9.62
CA PRO A 21 -3.56 3.75 -10.82
C PRO A 21 -2.10 4.21 -10.90
N ASP A 22 -1.68 4.58 -12.10
CA ASP A 22 -0.34 5.03 -12.44
C ASP A 22 0.11 6.32 -11.72
N TYR A 23 -0.86 7.18 -11.35
CA TYR A 23 -0.56 8.42 -10.62
C TYR A 23 -0.22 8.18 -9.14
N GLN A 24 -0.44 6.98 -8.60
CA GLN A 24 -0.07 6.65 -7.23
C GLN A 24 1.38 6.15 -7.17
N ARG A 25 2.06 6.53 -6.09
CA ARG A 25 3.41 6.03 -5.79
C ARG A 25 3.39 4.55 -5.43
N GLY A 26 4.55 3.89 -5.45
CA GLY A 26 4.72 2.57 -4.90
C GLY A 26 4.57 2.55 -3.38
N TYR A 27 4.69 1.37 -2.79
CA TYR A 27 4.69 1.21 -1.35
C TYR A 27 5.95 1.85 -0.73
N ARG A 28 5.78 2.63 0.36
CA ARG A 28 6.87 3.42 0.99
C ARG A 28 6.82 3.47 2.51
N TRP A 29 5.85 2.82 3.16
CA TRP A 29 5.85 2.77 4.62
C TRP A 29 7.10 2.09 5.15
N THR A 30 7.63 2.66 6.22
CA THR A 30 8.78 2.16 6.97
C THR A 30 8.30 1.36 8.18
N SER A 31 9.25 0.85 8.96
CA SER A 31 8.95 0.16 10.22
C SER A 31 8.16 1.02 11.21
N GLU A 32 8.31 2.34 11.16
CA GLU A 32 7.62 3.25 12.09
C GLU A 32 6.10 3.25 11.87
N GLU A 33 5.64 3.45 10.62
CA GLU A 33 4.22 3.46 10.30
C GLU A 33 3.59 2.08 10.49
N ILE A 34 4.34 1.02 10.15
CA ILE A 34 3.87 -0.36 10.34
C ILE A 34 3.71 -0.66 11.82
N LYS A 35 4.70 -0.25 12.64
CA LYS A 35 4.65 -0.40 14.09
C LYS A 35 3.45 0.30 14.69
N LEU A 36 3.20 1.56 14.31
CA LEU A 36 2.04 2.31 14.79
C LEU A 36 0.73 1.59 14.44
N LEU A 37 0.58 1.10 13.21
CA LEU A 37 -0.61 0.35 12.81
C LEU A 37 -0.79 -0.93 13.63
N LEU A 38 0.28 -1.70 13.83
CA LEU A 38 0.22 -2.96 14.58
C LEU A 38 -0.01 -2.73 16.09
N ASP A 39 0.62 -1.71 16.67
CA ASP A 39 0.42 -1.34 18.07
C ASP A 39 -1.02 -0.86 18.32
N ASP A 40 -1.56 -0.01 17.45
CA ASP A 40 -2.95 0.45 17.53
C ASP A 40 -3.94 -0.72 17.54
N ILE A 41 -3.75 -1.68 16.61
CA ILE A 41 -4.57 -2.88 16.54
C ILE A 41 -4.41 -3.73 17.81
N TYR A 42 -3.17 -3.90 18.29
CA TYR A 42 -2.89 -4.68 19.50
C TYR A 42 -3.49 -4.04 20.75
N GLU A 43 -3.31 -2.73 20.93
CA GLU A 43 -3.80 -1.98 22.08
C GLU A 43 -5.32 -1.87 22.12
N SER A 44 -5.97 -1.99 20.97
CA SER A 44 -7.44 -2.05 20.91
C SER A 44 -8.00 -3.25 21.68
N ALA A 45 -7.18 -4.31 21.87
CA ALA A 45 -7.49 -5.52 22.62
C ALA A 45 -8.86 -6.13 22.25
N GLY A 46 -9.22 -6.05 20.94
CA GLY A 46 -10.50 -6.54 20.43
C GLY A 46 -11.69 -5.60 20.65
N LYS A 47 -11.48 -4.40 21.18
CA LYS A 47 -12.52 -3.36 21.20
C LYS A 47 -12.67 -2.78 19.77
N PRO A 48 -13.84 -2.23 19.43
CA PRO A 48 -14.04 -1.57 18.16
C PRO A 48 -12.97 -0.49 17.94
N TYR A 49 -12.19 -0.66 16.87
CA TYR A 49 -11.13 0.26 16.47
C TYR A 49 -11.32 0.64 15.00
N CYS A 50 -11.18 1.92 14.67
CA CYS A 50 -11.40 2.39 13.32
C CYS A 50 -10.12 3.00 12.76
N LEU A 51 -9.61 2.38 11.73
CA LEU A 51 -8.49 2.88 10.93
C LEU A 51 -8.95 4.07 10.06
N GLN A 52 -7.99 4.85 9.61
CA GLN A 52 -8.25 5.96 8.67
C GLN A 52 -8.91 5.47 7.37
N PRO A 53 -9.50 6.37 6.58
CA PRO A 53 -10.28 6.01 5.39
C PRO A 53 -9.50 5.22 4.32
N ILE A 54 -10.24 4.34 3.64
CA ILE A 54 -9.88 3.79 2.33
C ILE A 54 -10.91 4.34 1.35
N VAL A 55 -10.43 5.09 0.36
CA VAL A 55 -11.26 5.73 -0.66
C VAL A 55 -11.12 4.96 -1.96
N VAL A 56 -12.24 4.50 -2.48
CA VAL A 56 -12.28 3.69 -3.69
C VAL A 56 -13.31 4.20 -4.67
N LYS A 57 -13.07 3.92 -5.95
CA LYS A 57 -14.06 4.06 -7.02
C LYS A 57 -14.34 2.68 -7.61
N LYS A 58 -15.60 2.28 -7.61
CA LYS A 58 -15.99 0.99 -8.20
C LYS A 58 -15.98 1.09 -9.73
N SER A 59 -15.24 0.20 -10.36
CA SER A 59 -15.16 0.07 -11.81
C SER A 59 -15.31 -1.39 -12.21
N ASN A 60 -16.48 -1.76 -12.74
CA ASN A 60 -16.84 -3.14 -13.06
C ASN A 60 -16.70 -4.07 -11.83
N GLU A 61 -15.84 -5.09 -11.91
CA GLU A 61 -15.61 -6.08 -10.85
C GLU A 61 -14.43 -5.72 -9.93
N ARG A 62 -13.81 -4.55 -10.12
CA ARG A 62 -12.66 -4.10 -9.32
C ARG A 62 -12.89 -2.73 -8.71
N PHE A 63 -12.07 -2.40 -7.73
CA PHE A 63 -12.02 -1.10 -7.08
C PHE A 63 -10.76 -0.36 -7.49
N GLU A 64 -10.91 0.81 -8.09
CA GLU A 64 -9.81 1.77 -8.24
C GLU A 64 -9.53 2.40 -6.87
N LEU A 65 -8.34 2.22 -6.35
CA LEU A 65 -7.94 2.76 -5.05
C LEU A 65 -7.51 4.21 -5.21
N ILE A 66 -8.24 5.14 -4.62
CA ILE A 66 -7.96 6.58 -4.69
C ILE A 66 -7.10 7.04 -3.50
N ASP A 67 -7.38 6.55 -2.30
CA ASP A 67 -6.60 6.86 -1.09
C ASP A 67 -6.57 5.66 -0.14
N GLY A 68 -5.54 5.62 0.72
CA GLY A 68 -5.34 4.52 1.67
C GLY A 68 -4.46 3.39 1.15
N GLN A 69 -3.75 3.59 0.04
CA GLN A 69 -2.87 2.60 -0.59
C GLN A 69 -1.86 2.00 0.40
N GLN A 70 -1.10 2.83 1.09
CA GLN A 70 -0.05 2.36 1.99
C GLN A 70 -0.64 1.44 3.07
N ARG A 71 -1.74 1.86 3.66
CA ARG A 71 -2.45 1.09 4.69
C ARG A 71 -3.01 -0.21 4.17
N LEU A 72 -3.69 -0.18 3.01
CA LEU A 72 -4.26 -1.39 2.42
C LEU A 72 -3.17 -2.39 2.04
N THR A 73 -2.03 -1.90 1.52
CA THR A 73 -0.88 -2.75 1.21
C THR A 73 -0.28 -3.36 2.48
N THR A 74 -0.14 -2.59 3.56
CA THR A 74 0.35 -3.13 4.84
C THR A 74 -0.60 -4.19 5.41
N ILE A 75 -1.92 -3.94 5.37
CA ILE A 75 -2.91 -4.95 5.76
C ILE A 75 -2.75 -6.21 4.90
N TYR A 76 -2.55 -6.07 3.59
CA TYR A 76 -2.31 -7.20 2.69
C TYR A 76 -1.05 -7.99 3.09
N LEU A 77 0.05 -7.30 3.41
CA LEU A 77 1.30 -7.94 3.87
C LEU A 77 1.11 -8.70 5.18
N ILE A 78 0.34 -8.14 6.13
CA ILE A 78 -0.04 -8.85 7.37
C ILE A 78 -0.85 -10.11 7.02
N CYS A 79 -1.80 -10.01 6.10
CA CYS A 79 -2.58 -11.14 5.62
C CYS A 79 -1.70 -12.21 4.96
N LYS A 80 -0.73 -11.82 4.15
CA LYS A 80 0.24 -12.74 3.54
C LYS A 80 1.12 -13.42 4.58
N TYR A 81 1.50 -12.72 5.63
CA TYR A 81 2.23 -13.32 6.73
C TYR A 81 1.36 -14.35 7.48
N MET A 82 0.09 -14.01 7.75
CA MET A 82 -0.86 -14.96 8.36
C MET A 82 -1.04 -16.20 7.48
N GLU A 83 -1.18 -16.05 6.16
CA GLU A 83 -1.25 -17.15 5.20
C GLU A 83 -0.02 -18.04 5.29
N ALA A 84 1.19 -17.47 5.31
CA ALA A 84 2.43 -18.21 5.40
C ALA A 84 2.60 -19.00 6.72
N LYS A 85 2.06 -18.49 7.83
CA LYS A 85 2.18 -19.12 9.16
C LYS A 85 1.01 -20.04 9.52
N LEU A 86 -0.19 -19.75 9.05
CA LEU A 86 -1.42 -20.51 9.35
C LEU A 86 -1.77 -21.52 8.26
N GLY A 87 -1.18 -21.39 7.06
CA GLY A 87 -1.43 -22.28 5.92
C GLY A 87 -2.91 -22.24 5.50
N ASP A 88 -3.47 -23.42 5.25
CA ASP A 88 -4.85 -23.60 4.76
C ASP A 88 -5.95 -23.04 5.70
N LEU A 89 -5.57 -22.56 6.90
CA LEU A 89 -6.49 -21.94 7.84
C LEU A 89 -6.77 -20.46 7.53
N TYR A 90 -6.01 -19.86 6.61
CA TYR A 90 -6.14 -18.47 6.27
C TYR A 90 -5.81 -18.21 4.80
N GLU A 91 -6.65 -17.43 4.14
CA GLU A 91 -6.46 -16.93 2.79
C GLU A 91 -6.79 -15.43 2.73
N PRO A 92 -5.93 -14.59 2.14
CA PRO A 92 -6.24 -13.19 1.93
C PRO A 92 -7.50 -13.01 1.09
N SER A 93 -8.43 -12.18 1.57
CA SER A 93 -9.76 -12.00 0.95
C SER A 93 -9.77 -11.00 -0.21
N PHE A 94 -8.67 -10.29 -0.45
CA PHE A 94 -8.54 -9.29 -1.52
C PHE A 94 -7.16 -9.38 -2.19
N LYS A 95 -7.06 -8.79 -3.37
CA LYS A 95 -5.82 -8.72 -4.18
C LYS A 95 -5.52 -7.28 -4.56
N LEU A 96 -4.23 -7.00 -4.77
CA LEU A 96 -3.74 -5.70 -5.23
C LEU A 96 -3.13 -5.86 -6.62
N GLU A 97 -3.51 -4.98 -7.54
CA GLU A 97 -2.93 -4.85 -8.87
C GLU A 97 -2.44 -3.42 -9.10
N TYR A 98 -1.31 -3.29 -9.77
CA TYR A 98 -0.76 -2.00 -10.19
C TYR A 98 -0.93 -1.83 -11.69
N GLU A 99 -1.28 -0.63 -12.13
CA GLU A 99 -1.44 -0.32 -13.55
C GLU A 99 -0.13 -0.47 -14.32
N THR A 100 0.92 0.14 -13.84
CA THR A 100 2.24 0.20 -14.49
C THR A 100 3.28 -0.69 -13.85
N ARG A 101 3.10 -1.06 -12.58
CA ARG A 101 4.07 -1.83 -11.77
C ARG A 101 3.64 -3.29 -11.62
N LYS A 102 3.43 -3.99 -12.73
CA LYS A 102 2.95 -5.39 -12.74
C LYS A 102 3.89 -6.33 -12.00
N GLU A 103 5.20 -6.07 -12.07
CA GLU A 103 6.19 -6.85 -11.34
C GLU A 103 6.06 -6.71 -9.83
N SER A 104 5.73 -5.50 -9.33
CA SER A 104 5.48 -5.26 -7.91
C SER A 104 4.23 -6.00 -7.41
N ALA A 105 3.18 -6.11 -8.24
CA ALA A 105 2.00 -6.92 -7.92
C ALA A 105 2.35 -8.42 -7.83
N ASN A 106 3.17 -8.91 -8.76
CA ASN A 106 3.64 -10.30 -8.73
C ASN A 106 4.49 -10.57 -7.49
N PHE A 107 5.38 -9.63 -7.15
CA PHE A 107 6.21 -9.70 -5.94
C PHE A 107 5.38 -9.72 -4.65
N LEU A 108 4.34 -8.88 -4.55
CA LEU A 108 3.38 -8.92 -3.43
C LEU A 108 2.67 -10.27 -3.31
N GLY A 109 2.36 -10.91 -4.43
CA GLY A 109 1.74 -12.24 -4.46
C GLY A 109 2.65 -13.34 -3.94
N ASN A 110 3.96 -13.23 -4.21
CA ASN A 110 4.98 -14.20 -3.83
C ASN A 110 6.26 -13.47 -3.40
N ILE A 111 6.33 -13.12 -2.12
CA ILE A 111 7.43 -12.32 -1.56
C ILE A 111 8.70 -13.17 -1.46
N ASP A 112 9.69 -12.84 -2.28
CA ASP A 112 11.03 -13.42 -2.24
C ASP A 112 12.03 -12.36 -1.77
N LEU A 113 12.45 -12.47 -0.51
CA LEU A 113 13.35 -11.49 0.12
C LEU A 113 14.72 -11.39 -0.58
N SER A 114 15.13 -12.41 -1.35
CA SER A 114 16.39 -12.37 -2.10
C SER A 114 16.37 -11.39 -3.26
N LEU A 115 15.18 -11.00 -3.73
CA LEU A 115 14.98 -10.08 -4.85
C LEU A 115 14.85 -8.61 -4.42
N ARG A 116 15.00 -8.31 -3.12
CA ARG A 116 14.75 -6.98 -2.54
C ARG A 116 15.53 -5.84 -3.20
N GLU A 117 16.76 -6.10 -3.67
CA GLU A 117 17.64 -5.09 -4.25
C GLU A 117 17.38 -4.82 -5.74
N LEU A 118 16.48 -5.60 -6.38
CA LEU A 118 16.21 -5.45 -7.82
C LEU A 118 15.36 -4.22 -8.14
N ASN A 119 14.53 -3.78 -7.19
CA ASN A 119 13.55 -2.74 -7.41
C ASN A 119 13.22 -2.03 -6.09
N ILE A 120 13.04 -0.71 -6.14
CA ILE A 120 12.70 0.09 -4.97
C ILE A 120 11.39 -0.35 -4.29
N ASP A 121 10.39 -0.78 -5.05
CA ASP A 121 9.14 -1.28 -4.50
C ASP A 121 9.37 -2.62 -3.76
N TYR A 122 10.23 -3.48 -4.34
CA TYR A 122 10.61 -4.75 -3.70
C TYR A 122 11.33 -4.50 -2.38
N TYR A 123 12.22 -3.50 -2.35
CA TYR A 123 12.93 -3.13 -1.13
C TYR A 123 11.96 -2.77 -0.01
N PHE A 124 11.01 -1.86 -0.27
CA PHE A 124 10.06 -1.44 0.76
C PHE A 124 9.07 -2.54 1.15
N ILE A 125 8.58 -3.34 0.19
CA ILE A 125 7.69 -4.47 0.44
C ILE A 125 8.39 -5.54 1.28
N ALA A 126 9.62 -5.91 0.90
CA ALA A 126 10.43 -6.90 1.63
C ALA A 126 10.76 -6.41 3.04
N SER A 127 11.20 -5.16 3.19
CA SER A 127 11.50 -4.56 4.50
C SER A 127 10.27 -4.52 5.40
N ALA A 128 9.11 -4.20 4.84
CA ALA A 128 7.86 -4.21 5.57
C ALA A 128 7.47 -5.63 6.02
N TYR A 129 7.63 -6.61 5.15
CA TYR A 129 7.31 -8.01 5.47
C TYR A 129 8.25 -8.56 6.55
N GLU A 130 9.56 -8.30 6.45
CA GLU A 130 10.53 -8.66 7.49
C GLU A 130 10.21 -8.00 8.82
N TYR A 131 9.84 -6.71 8.81
CA TYR A 131 9.46 -6.02 10.03
C TYR A 131 8.18 -6.61 10.66
N ILE A 132 7.18 -6.96 9.85
CA ILE A 132 5.96 -7.65 10.32
C ILE A 132 6.34 -8.99 10.98
N GLU A 133 7.23 -9.77 10.36
CA GLU A 133 7.73 -11.03 10.92
C GLU A 133 8.46 -10.80 12.26
N GLN A 134 9.36 -9.81 12.31
CA GLN A 134 10.07 -9.45 13.53
C GLN A 134 9.09 -9.05 14.64
N TYR A 135 8.13 -8.18 14.37
CA TYR A 135 7.13 -7.71 15.32
C TYR A 135 6.37 -8.87 15.98
N PHE A 136 5.86 -9.79 15.17
CA PHE A 136 5.14 -10.94 15.70
C PHE A 136 6.06 -11.94 16.43
N THR A 137 7.29 -12.10 15.95
CA THR A 137 8.28 -12.95 16.63
C THR A 137 8.63 -12.42 18.01
N GLU A 138 8.82 -11.11 18.14
CA GLU A 138 9.05 -10.46 19.44
C GLU A 138 7.85 -10.61 20.40
N LYS A 139 6.62 -10.40 19.89
CA LYS A 139 5.39 -10.53 20.69
C LYS A 139 5.13 -11.96 21.18
N THR A 140 5.60 -12.97 20.46
CA THR A 140 5.38 -14.40 20.76
C THR A 140 6.65 -15.15 21.20
N GLN A 141 7.74 -14.42 21.42
CA GLN A 141 9.05 -14.97 21.78
C GLN A 141 9.54 -16.06 20.81
N GLY A 142 9.04 -16.04 19.57
CA GLY A 142 9.36 -17.01 18.52
C GLY A 142 8.70 -18.39 18.70
N GLU A 143 7.88 -18.58 19.73
CA GLU A 143 7.20 -19.84 20.00
C GLU A 143 6.08 -20.11 18.98
N ARG A 144 6.20 -21.20 18.20
CA ARG A 144 5.27 -21.53 17.11
C ARG A 144 3.80 -21.59 17.56
N ARG A 145 3.55 -22.16 18.73
CA ARG A 145 2.18 -22.31 19.26
C ARG A 145 1.59 -20.95 19.65
N GLU A 146 2.38 -20.11 20.27
CA GLU A 146 1.98 -18.75 20.65
C GLU A 146 1.76 -17.87 19.40
N MET A 147 2.63 -17.99 18.40
CA MET A 147 2.46 -17.34 17.11
C MET A 147 1.11 -17.69 16.46
N ALA A 148 0.80 -18.98 16.35
CA ALA A 148 -0.47 -19.43 15.75
C ALA A 148 -1.68 -18.89 16.54
N ALA A 149 -1.64 -18.95 17.88
CA ALA A 149 -2.71 -18.41 18.73
C ALA A 149 -2.86 -16.89 18.58
N TYR A 150 -1.74 -16.16 18.52
CA TYR A 150 -1.73 -14.71 18.34
C TYR A 150 -2.32 -14.31 16.99
N LEU A 151 -1.88 -14.95 15.89
CA LEU A 151 -2.36 -14.65 14.54
C LEU A 151 -3.83 -15.04 14.35
N THR A 152 -4.28 -16.13 14.96
CA THR A 152 -5.70 -16.50 14.97
C THR A 152 -6.54 -15.41 15.66
N LYS A 153 -6.09 -14.91 16.80
CA LYS A 153 -6.75 -13.82 17.52
C LYS A 153 -6.74 -12.51 16.73
N LEU A 154 -5.64 -12.19 16.06
CA LEU A 154 -5.56 -11.03 15.17
C LEU A 154 -6.58 -11.13 14.02
N ASN A 155 -6.72 -12.31 13.43
CA ASN A 155 -7.72 -12.56 12.40
C ASN A 155 -9.16 -12.36 12.93
N GLU A 156 -9.44 -12.82 14.14
CA GLU A 156 -10.73 -12.54 14.80
C GLU A 156 -10.97 -11.02 14.95
N TYR A 157 -9.94 -10.25 15.31
CA TYR A 157 -10.04 -8.80 15.42
C TYR A 157 -10.30 -8.15 14.05
N PHE A 158 -9.66 -8.61 12.99
CA PHE A 158 -9.90 -8.13 11.62
C PHE A 158 -11.34 -8.37 11.17
N ILE A 159 -11.93 -9.49 11.56
CA ILE A 159 -13.29 -9.86 11.18
C ILE A 159 -14.34 -9.11 12.01
N SER A 160 -14.06 -8.82 13.30
CA SER A 160 -15.08 -8.36 14.26
C SER A 160 -14.91 -6.93 14.74
N SER A 161 -13.68 -6.44 14.88
CA SER A 161 -13.42 -5.26 15.70
C SER A 161 -12.66 -4.17 14.97
N VAL A 162 -11.71 -4.51 14.09
CA VAL A 162 -10.93 -3.53 13.34
C VAL A 162 -11.66 -3.14 12.07
N ASN A 163 -12.02 -1.86 11.98
CA ASN A 163 -12.77 -1.29 10.87
C ASN A 163 -11.90 -0.30 10.08
N VAL A 164 -12.26 -0.09 8.84
CA VAL A 164 -11.84 1.05 8.02
C VAL A 164 -13.04 1.93 7.73
N ILE A 165 -12.85 3.23 7.59
CA ILE A 165 -13.85 4.10 7.00
C ILE A 165 -13.82 3.80 5.50
N TRP A 166 -14.90 3.18 5.00
CA TRP A 166 -15.04 2.84 3.59
C TRP A 166 -15.74 3.97 2.87
N TYR A 167 -15.05 4.62 1.96
CA TYR A 167 -15.60 5.68 1.15
C TYR A 167 -15.56 5.27 -0.33
N GLU A 168 -16.71 4.88 -0.87
CA GLU A 168 -16.87 4.52 -2.27
C GLU A 168 -17.49 5.70 -3.01
N VAL A 169 -16.75 6.24 -3.98
CA VAL A 169 -17.18 7.38 -4.79
C VAL A 169 -17.87 6.94 -6.04
N ASP A 170 -18.64 7.87 -6.64
CA ASP A 170 -19.32 7.64 -7.89
C ASP A 170 -18.34 7.27 -9.02
N SER A 171 -18.73 6.37 -9.89
CA SER A 171 -17.93 5.95 -11.04
C SER A 171 -17.63 7.08 -12.03
N ALA A 172 -18.43 8.14 -12.01
CA ALA A 172 -18.25 9.33 -12.84
C ALA A 172 -17.19 10.31 -12.29
N GLU A 173 -16.77 10.16 -11.01
CA GLU A 173 -15.75 11.03 -10.39
C GLU A 173 -14.40 10.85 -11.08
N ASN A 174 -13.68 11.97 -11.25
CA ASN A 174 -12.30 11.95 -11.71
C ASN A 174 -11.37 11.52 -10.57
N GLY A 175 -10.77 10.31 -10.67
CA GLY A 175 -9.92 9.75 -9.63
C GLY A 175 -8.71 10.64 -9.31
N ILE A 176 -8.06 11.24 -10.32
CA ILE A 176 -6.89 12.11 -10.15
C ILE A 176 -7.27 13.38 -9.38
N GLU A 177 -8.34 14.07 -9.78
CA GLU A 177 -8.79 15.29 -9.10
C GLU A 177 -9.21 15.02 -7.66
N LEU A 178 -9.83 13.86 -7.41
CA LEU A 178 -10.20 13.45 -6.06
C LEU A 178 -8.97 13.13 -5.22
N PHE A 179 -8.00 12.42 -5.80
CA PHE A 179 -6.72 12.12 -5.15
C PHE A 179 -5.98 13.40 -4.74
N GLU A 180 -5.87 14.37 -5.65
CA GLU A 180 -5.28 15.70 -5.36
C GLU A 180 -6.00 16.36 -4.17
N ARG A 181 -7.34 16.43 -4.19
CA ARG A 181 -8.15 17.06 -3.12
C ARG A 181 -7.98 16.38 -1.76
N LEU A 182 -7.91 15.05 -1.73
CA LEU A 182 -7.78 14.28 -0.49
C LEU A 182 -6.38 14.39 0.12
N ASN A 183 -5.37 14.68 -0.70
CA ASN A 183 -4.00 14.86 -0.22
C ASN A 183 -3.66 16.30 0.18
N ILE A 184 -4.53 17.27 -0.11
CA ILE A 184 -4.39 18.63 0.40
C ILE A 184 -4.49 18.61 1.94
N GLY A 185 -3.39 18.94 2.62
CA GLY A 185 -3.33 18.99 4.11
C GLY A 185 -2.91 17.70 4.81
N LYS A 186 -2.66 16.61 4.08
CA LYS A 186 -1.91 15.46 4.59
C LYS A 186 -0.40 15.73 4.52
N ILE A 187 0.42 14.75 4.92
CA ILE A 187 1.87 14.81 4.63
C ILE A 187 1.99 15.11 3.14
N PRO A 188 2.53 16.27 2.75
CA PRO A 188 2.49 16.69 1.37
C PRO A 188 3.14 15.63 0.50
N LEU A 189 2.50 15.30 -0.62
CA LEU A 189 3.17 14.61 -1.69
C LEU A 189 4.50 15.33 -1.93
N THR A 190 5.57 14.59 -2.11
CA THR A 190 6.84 15.22 -2.48
C THR A 190 6.65 16.07 -3.73
N SER A 191 7.46 17.10 -3.90
CA SER A 191 7.38 17.94 -5.11
C SER A 191 7.44 17.10 -6.40
N SER A 192 8.17 15.99 -6.38
CA SER A 192 8.25 15.04 -7.49
C SER A 192 6.93 14.31 -7.75
N GLU A 193 6.23 13.88 -6.71
CA GLU A 193 4.93 13.21 -6.84
C GLU A 193 3.84 14.17 -7.37
N LEU A 194 3.86 15.44 -6.93
CA LEU A 194 2.98 16.47 -7.45
C LEU A 194 3.24 16.75 -8.94
N VAL A 195 4.52 16.81 -9.34
CA VAL A 195 4.91 17.01 -10.74
C VAL A 195 4.49 15.81 -11.58
N LYS A 196 4.66 14.57 -11.09
CA LYS A 196 4.16 13.36 -11.76
C LYS A 196 2.66 13.45 -12.03
N ALA A 197 1.88 13.78 -11.00
CA ALA A 197 0.43 13.91 -11.11
C ALA A 197 0.01 14.97 -12.14
N LEU A 198 0.72 16.12 -12.20
CA LEU A 198 0.46 17.16 -13.19
C LEU A 198 0.74 16.69 -14.62
N PHE A 199 1.87 16.02 -14.87
CA PHE A 199 2.19 15.48 -16.19
C PHE A 199 1.15 14.44 -16.67
N LEU A 200 0.70 13.56 -15.76
CA LEU A 200 -0.32 12.59 -16.08
C LEU A 200 -1.68 13.25 -16.37
N LYS A 201 -2.04 14.30 -15.62
CA LYS A 201 -3.27 15.06 -15.85
C LYS A 201 -3.29 15.77 -17.22
N ASP A 202 -2.18 16.38 -17.62
CA ASP A 202 -2.08 17.06 -18.89
C ASP A 202 -2.09 16.07 -20.08
N SER A 203 -1.50 14.88 -19.91
CA SER A 203 -1.53 13.82 -20.94
C SER A 203 -2.95 13.30 -21.24
N VAL A 204 -3.86 13.31 -20.25
CA VAL A 204 -5.28 12.98 -20.44
C VAL A 204 -6.00 13.98 -21.35
N ARG A 205 -5.64 15.26 -21.26
CA ARG A 205 -6.24 16.31 -22.11
C ARG A 205 -5.89 16.16 -23.58
N ASP A 206 -4.69 15.69 -23.88
CA ASP A 206 -4.20 15.52 -25.26
C ASP A 206 -4.76 14.28 -25.99
N LYS A 207 -5.61 13.46 -25.34
CA LYS A 207 -6.24 12.25 -25.91
C LYS A 207 -5.27 11.29 -26.64
N MET A 208 -3.99 11.32 -26.35
CA MET A 208 -3.02 10.39 -26.90
C MET A 208 -2.98 9.12 -26.05
N SER A 209 -3.71 8.12 -26.50
CA SER A 209 -3.67 6.75 -25.94
C SER A 209 -2.22 6.24 -25.90
N GLY A 210 -1.73 5.87 -24.73
CA GLY A 210 -0.39 5.34 -24.52
C GLY A 210 0.63 6.33 -23.92
N ARG A 211 0.43 7.65 -24.04
CA ARG A 211 1.38 8.64 -23.51
C ARG A 211 1.42 8.68 -21.98
N GLN A 212 0.29 8.38 -21.36
CA GLN A 212 0.17 8.31 -19.90
C GLN A 212 0.97 7.14 -19.32
N GLU A 213 0.84 5.96 -19.97
CA GLU A 213 1.61 4.78 -19.59
C GLU A 213 3.11 5.01 -19.80
N GLU A 214 3.49 5.63 -20.92
CA GLU A 214 4.88 5.97 -21.23
C GLU A 214 5.47 6.94 -20.18
N ILE A 215 4.77 8.03 -19.85
CA ILE A 215 5.19 8.99 -18.83
C ILE A 215 5.35 8.31 -17.48
N SER A 216 4.40 7.45 -17.10
CA SER A 216 4.45 6.76 -15.81
C SER A 216 5.64 5.79 -15.75
N LEU A 217 5.88 5.03 -16.81
CA LEU A 217 7.03 4.11 -16.89
C LEU A 217 8.35 4.86 -16.86
N GLN A 218 8.48 5.96 -17.60
CA GLN A 218 9.68 6.79 -17.58
C GLN A 218 9.92 7.40 -16.21
N TRP A 219 8.85 7.85 -15.54
CA TRP A 219 8.96 8.39 -14.19
C TRP A 219 9.43 7.34 -13.19
N ASP A 220 8.86 6.14 -13.25
CA ASP A 220 9.25 5.03 -12.38
C ASP A 220 10.74 4.62 -12.60
N MET A 221 11.21 4.66 -13.85
CA MET A 221 12.64 4.46 -14.16
C MET A 221 13.52 5.56 -13.57
N ILE A 222 13.12 6.83 -13.67
CA ILE A 222 13.84 7.96 -13.08
C ILE A 222 13.90 7.82 -11.55
N GLU A 223 12.78 7.49 -10.92
CA GLU A 223 12.74 7.25 -9.46
C GLU A 223 13.70 6.13 -9.06
N GLN A 224 13.76 5.06 -9.85
CA GLN A 224 14.65 3.93 -9.58
C GLN A 224 16.12 4.34 -9.70
N GLU A 225 16.51 5.05 -10.75
CA GLU A 225 17.87 5.56 -10.93
C GLU A 225 18.28 6.53 -9.82
N LEU A 226 17.38 7.42 -9.42
CA LEU A 226 17.63 8.38 -8.33
C LEU A 226 17.77 7.72 -6.95
N GLN A 227 17.30 6.47 -6.77
CA GLN A 227 17.49 5.71 -5.54
C GLN A 227 18.82 4.94 -5.52
N ASN A 228 19.56 4.91 -6.63
CA ASN A 228 20.84 4.22 -6.70
C ASN A 228 21.86 4.92 -5.80
N PRO A 229 22.45 4.24 -4.79
CA PRO A 229 23.45 4.83 -3.91
C PRO A 229 24.67 5.38 -4.66
N SER A 230 25.04 4.75 -5.79
CA SER A 230 26.16 5.20 -6.63
C SER A 230 25.86 6.54 -7.30
N PHE A 231 24.61 6.83 -7.66
CA PHE A 231 24.20 8.11 -8.20
C PHE A 231 24.34 9.23 -7.16
N TRP A 232 23.89 8.98 -5.93
CA TRP A 232 24.05 9.93 -4.82
C TRP A 232 25.51 10.08 -4.39
N GLY A 233 26.29 9.00 -4.40
CA GLY A 233 27.74 9.06 -4.18
C GLY A 233 28.46 9.94 -5.21
N PHE A 234 28.00 9.96 -6.46
CA PHE A 234 28.52 10.85 -7.48
C PHE A 234 28.12 12.32 -7.26
N LEU A 235 26.87 12.57 -6.86
CA LEU A 235 26.35 13.93 -6.62
C LEU A 235 26.81 14.51 -5.26
N SER A 236 26.99 13.68 -4.24
CA SER A 236 27.34 14.08 -2.89
C SER A 236 28.86 14.13 -2.66
N ASN A 237 29.70 13.94 -3.68
CA ASN A 237 31.13 14.26 -3.63
C ASN A 237 31.34 15.77 -3.55
N ILE A 238 30.63 16.43 -2.65
CA ILE A 238 30.97 17.74 -2.13
C ILE A 238 31.82 17.48 -0.88
N ASP A 239 33.12 17.62 -1.07
CA ASP A 239 34.18 17.79 -0.11
C ASP A 239 33.79 17.67 1.38
N GLY A 240 34.09 16.52 1.96
CA GLY A 240 34.32 16.43 3.38
C GLY A 240 35.62 17.14 3.72
N ASP A 241 35.58 18.45 3.86
CA ASP A 241 36.59 19.24 4.56
C ASP A 241 35.89 20.29 5.41
N GLN A 242 35.79 20.01 6.66
CA GLN A 242 35.99 20.73 7.91
C GLN A 242 35.16 20.18 9.04
#